data_badb4807a0ae581c9cb8847e9403797d
#
_entry.id   badb4807a0ae581c9cb8847e9403797d
#
_cell.length_a   1.000
_cell.length_b   1.000
_cell.length_c   1.000
_cell.angle_alpha   90.00
_cell.angle_beta   90.00
_cell.angle_gamma   90.00
#
_symmetry.space_group_name_H-M   'P 1'
#
loop_
_entity.id
_entity.type
_entity.pdbx_description
1 polymer ?
#
loop_
_entity_poly.entity_id
_entity_poly.type
_entity_poly.pdbx_seq_one_letter_code
_entity_poly.pdbx_strand_id
1 'polypeptide(L)'
;MQVNPYLMFNGKCEEAFKAYHKILGGEIVAMIPHDGTPAAESVPPEWRKKIIHARLVGNGMVLMGSDAPPDRYEPMKGFSVTLNVKEPAEAERVFNALAEKGTVRMPSARPSLP
;
A
#
# COMPACT_ATOMS: atom_id res chain seq x y z
N MET A 1 -10.32 2.79 -19.96
CA MET A 1 -9.66 1.70 -19.23
C MET A 1 -8.71 2.28 -18.21
N GLN A 2 -8.65 1.72 -17.03
CA GLN A 2 -7.76 2.17 -15.98
C GLN A 2 -7.07 0.95 -15.39
N VAL A 3 -5.76 1.03 -15.21
CA VAL A 3 -4.98 -0.05 -14.63
C VAL A 3 -4.40 0.46 -13.31
N ASN A 4 -4.71 -0.21 -12.21
CA ASN A 4 -4.33 0.24 -10.89
C ASN A 4 -3.66 -0.90 -10.12
N PRO A 5 -2.62 -0.63 -9.33
CA PRO A 5 -2.05 -1.64 -8.47
C PRO A 5 -3.01 -2.02 -7.36
N TYR A 6 -3.02 -3.30 -7.02
CA TYR A 6 -3.79 -3.83 -5.92
C TYR A 6 -2.84 -4.63 -5.03
N LEU A 7 -2.64 -4.16 -3.81
CA LEU A 7 -1.63 -4.72 -2.92
C LEU A 7 -2.25 -5.65 -1.90
N MET A 8 -1.64 -6.81 -1.72
CA MET A 8 -2.14 -7.81 -0.77
C MET A 8 -1.27 -7.83 0.47
N PHE A 9 -1.89 -7.69 1.63
CA PHE A 9 -1.19 -7.65 2.91
C PHE A 9 -1.61 -8.81 3.79
N ASN A 10 -0.81 -9.06 4.82
CA ASN A 10 -1.06 -10.08 5.81
C ASN A 10 -1.42 -9.41 7.15
N GLY A 11 -2.55 -8.69 7.16
CA GLY A 11 -3.03 -8.03 8.35
C GLY A 11 -2.49 -6.62 8.59
N LYS A 12 -1.69 -6.10 7.65
CA LYS A 12 -1.06 -4.78 7.79
C LYS A 12 -1.60 -3.73 6.84
N CYS A 13 -2.71 -4.01 6.16
CA CYS A 13 -3.23 -3.12 5.14
C CYS A 13 -3.55 -1.73 5.68
N GLU A 14 -4.25 -1.64 6.79
CA GLU A 14 -4.62 -0.35 7.38
C GLU A 14 -3.38 0.45 7.76
N GLU A 15 -2.43 -0.17 8.43
CA GLU A 15 -1.19 0.47 8.83
C GLU A 15 -0.42 0.98 7.61
N ALA A 16 -0.33 0.14 6.57
CA ALA A 16 0.37 0.50 5.35
C ALA A 16 -0.29 1.68 4.65
N PHE A 17 -1.61 1.66 4.49
CA PHE A 17 -2.32 2.72 3.79
C PHE A 17 -2.30 4.04 4.55
N LYS A 18 -2.34 4.00 5.87
CA LYS A 18 -2.18 5.22 6.67
C LYS A 18 -0.79 5.81 6.50
N ALA A 19 0.23 4.97 6.41
CA ALA A 19 1.59 5.43 6.13
C ALA A 19 1.70 6.02 4.73
N TYR A 20 1.14 5.37 3.73
CA TYR A 20 1.16 5.89 2.36
C TYR A 20 0.46 7.23 2.27
N HIS A 21 -0.70 7.37 2.92
CA HIS A 21 -1.43 8.63 2.95
C HIS A 21 -0.57 9.75 3.56
N LYS A 22 0.09 9.46 4.67
CA LYS A 22 0.95 10.44 5.34
C LYS A 22 2.13 10.85 4.48
N ILE A 23 2.73 9.90 3.77
CA ILE A 23 3.96 10.14 3.00
C ILE A 23 3.65 10.70 1.62
N LEU A 24 2.66 10.13 0.94
CA LEU A 24 2.38 10.45 -0.45
C LEU A 24 1.25 11.45 -0.65
N GLY A 25 0.46 11.70 0.38
CA GLY A 25 -0.71 12.55 0.27
C GLY A 25 -1.90 11.80 -0.29
N GLY A 26 -2.84 12.53 -0.88
CA GLY A 26 -4.06 11.94 -1.38
C GLY A 26 -5.10 11.76 -0.28
N GLU A 27 -6.14 11.00 -0.60
CA GLU A 27 -7.24 10.77 0.31
C GLU A 27 -7.59 9.30 0.37
N ILE A 28 -7.74 8.77 1.59
CA ILE A 28 -8.22 7.42 1.79
C ILE A 28 -9.74 7.45 1.61
N VAL A 29 -10.21 6.94 0.47
CA VAL A 29 -11.64 6.98 0.13
C VAL A 29 -12.36 5.69 0.52
N ALA A 30 -11.62 4.66 0.90
CA ALA A 30 -12.20 3.42 1.41
C ALA A 30 -11.23 2.75 2.37
N MET A 31 -11.75 2.24 3.47
CA MET A 31 -11.01 1.46 4.45
C MET A 31 -12.03 0.56 5.12
N ILE A 32 -12.36 -0.55 4.44
CA ILE A 32 -13.50 -1.38 4.80
C ILE A 32 -13.01 -2.66 5.45
N PRO A 33 -13.39 -2.93 6.71
CA PRO A 33 -13.03 -4.20 7.34
C PRO A 33 -13.90 -5.34 6.81
N HIS A 34 -13.47 -6.56 7.04
CA HIS A 34 -14.29 -7.73 6.69
C HIS A 34 -15.60 -7.73 7.47
N ASP A 35 -15.56 -7.25 8.71
CA ASP A 35 -16.74 -7.19 9.56
C ASP A 35 -17.83 -6.33 8.91
N GLY A 36 -19.07 -6.76 9.00
CA GLY A 36 -20.18 -6.07 8.38
C GLY A 36 -20.37 -6.39 6.90
N THR A 37 -19.56 -7.29 6.35
CA THR A 37 -19.69 -7.73 4.96
C THR A 37 -19.95 -9.23 4.93
N PRO A 38 -20.43 -9.78 3.80
CA PRO A 38 -20.60 -11.24 3.68
C PRO A 38 -19.29 -12.01 3.88
N ALA A 39 -18.15 -11.37 3.61
CA ALA A 39 -16.86 -12.01 3.78
C ALA A 39 -16.49 -12.28 5.23
N ALA A 40 -17.17 -11.65 6.19
CA ALA A 40 -16.89 -11.86 7.61
C ALA A 40 -17.04 -13.31 8.02
N GLU A 41 -17.94 -14.05 7.38
CA GLU A 41 -18.17 -15.45 7.69
C GLU A 41 -17.09 -16.37 7.13
N SER A 42 -16.30 -15.87 6.18
CA SER A 42 -15.26 -16.65 5.52
C SER A 42 -13.91 -16.52 6.21
N VAL A 43 -13.81 -15.73 7.26
CA VAL A 43 -12.54 -15.48 7.94
C VAL A 43 -12.67 -15.78 9.43
N PRO A 44 -11.53 -16.09 10.10
CA PRO A 44 -11.56 -16.28 11.56
C PRO A 44 -12.04 -15.02 12.26
N PRO A 45 -12.64 -15.14 13.46
CA PRO A 45 -13.13 -13.97 14.20
C PRO A 45 -12.08 -12.88 14.40
N GLU A 46 -10.83 -13.25 14.66
CA GLU A 46 -9.74 -12.29 14.85
C GLU A 46 -9.36 -11.56 13.57
N TRP A 47 -9.83 -12.06 12.41
CA TRP A 47 -9.56 -11.44 11.12
C TRP A 47 -10.64 -10.46 10.69
N ARG A 48 -11.77 -10.42 11.40
CA ARG A 48 -12.91 -9.59 10.97
C ARG A 48 -12.61 -8.10 10.95
N LYS A 49 -11.69 -7.63 11.80
CA LYS A 49 -11.29 -6.22 11.81
C LYS A 49 -10.26 -5.88 10.76
N LYS A 50 -9.67 -6.88 10.11
CA LYS A 50 -8.72 -6.65 9.04
C LYS A 50 -9.46 -6.18 7.79
N ILE A 51 -8.71 -5.59 6.88
CA ILE A 51 -9.29 -4.81 5.78
C ILE A 51 -9.59 -5.69 4.58
N ILE A 52 -10.85 -5.66 4.12
CA ILE A 52 -11.24 -6.34 2.90
C ILE A 52 -10.99 -5.47 1.68
N HIS A 53 -11.01 -4.15 1.84
CA HIS A 53 -10.75 -3.23 0.74
C HIS A 53 -10.31 -1.87 1.25
N ALA A 54 -9.20 -1.38 0.71
CA ALA A 54 -8.69 -0.04 0.97
C ALA A 54 -8.41 0.65 -0.36
N ARG A 55 -8.60 1.97 -0.39
CA ARG A 55 -8.36 2.76 -1.60
C ARG A 55 -7.83 4.14 -1.22
N LEU A 56 -6.71 4.50 -1.82
CA LEU A 56 -6.07 5.80 -1.64
C LEU A 56 -5.97 6.47 -3.02
N VAL A 57 -6.51 7.67 -3.13
CA VAL A 57 -6.64 8.38 -4.41
C VAL A 57 -6.09 9.79 -4.27
N GLY A 58 -5.42 10.26 -5.29
CA GLY A 58 -4.95 11.64 -5.37
C GLY A 58 -3.53 11.71 -5.90
N ASN A 59 -3.11 12.92 -6.26
CA ASN A 59 -1.76 13.18 -6.76
C ASN A 59 -1.36 12.25 -7.93
N GLY A 60 -2.33 11.95 -8.80
CA GLY A 60 -2.08 11.10 -9.96
C GLY A 60 -2.01 9.62 -9.64
N MET A 61 -2.41 9.20 -8.45
CA MET A 61 -2.34 7.80 -8.09
C MET A 61 -3.70 7.25 -7.67
N VAL A 62 -3.85 5.95 -7.86
CA VAL A 62 -4.91 5.16 -7.26
C VAL A 62 -4.27 3.88 -6.77
N LEU A 63 -4.20 3.71 -5.45
CA LEU A 63 -3.72 2.49 -4.83
C LEU A 63 -4.87 1.78 -4.15
N MET A 64 -4.94 0.48 -4.34
CA MET A 64 -5.93 -0.34 -3.67
C MET A 64 -5.23 -1.48 -2.95
N GLY A 65 -5.90 -2.04 -1.97
CA GLY A 65 -5.33 -3.16 -1.25
C GLY A 65 -6.32 -3.82 -0.33
N SER A 66 -5.90 -4.94 0.22
CA SER A 66 -6.67 -5.65 1.21
C SER A 66 -5.75 -6.55 2.02
N ASP A 67 -6.29 -7.07 3.14
CA ASP A 67 -5.62 -8.12 3.90
C ASP A 67 -6.14 -9.46 3.40
N ALA A 68 -5.25 -10.29 2.88
CA ALA A 68 -5.60 -11.65 2.49
C ALA A 68 -5.60 -12.53 3.75
N PRO A 69 -6.63 -13.36 3.97
CA PRO A 69 -6.62 -14.29 5.09
C PRO A 69 -5.39 -15.20 5.06
N PRO A 70 -4.91 -15.67 6.21
CA PRO A 70 -3.66 -16.42 6.27
C PRO A 70 -3.60 -17.63 5.34
N ASP A 71 -4.72 -18.28 5.09
CA ASP A 71 -4.77 -19.45 4.21
C ASP A 71 -4.69 -19.09 2.73
N ARG A 72 -4.81 -17.80 2.39
CA ARG A 72 -4.78 -17.33 1.00
C ARG A 72 -3.68 -16.31 0.74
N TYR A 73 -2.96 -15.91 1.77
CA TYR A 73 -1.91 -14.91 1.62
C TYR A 73 -0.68 -15.48 0.93
N GLU A 74 -0.18 -14.74 -0.03
CA GLU A 74 1.12 -15.01 -0.65
C GLU A 74 1.93 -13.72 -0.64
N PRO A 75 3.21 -13.74 -0.25
CA PRO A 75 4.03 -12.54 -0.28
C PRO A 75 4.09 -11.94 -1.67
N MET A 76 3.96 -10.63 -1.75
CA MET A 76 4.05 -9.91 -3.01
C MET A 76 5.49 -9.93 -3.51
N LYS A 77 5.69 -10.43 -4.72
CA LYS A 77 7.01 -10.44 -5.36
C LYS A 77 6.86 -10.51 -6.86
N GLY A 78 7.92 -10.23 -7.57
CA GLY A 78 7.92 -10.29 -9.03
C GLY A 78 7.35 -9.07 -9.71
N PHE A 79 7.11 -8.00 -8.95
CA PHE A 79 6.65 -6.73 -9.50
C PHE A 79 7.05 -5.60 -8.56
N SER A 80 6.89 -4.37 -9.03
CA SER A 80 7.12 -3.20 -8.18
C SER A 80 6.15 -2.10 -8.57
N VAL A 81 5.92 -1.19 -7.63
CA VAL A 81 5.17 0.04 -7.89
C VAL A 81 6.18 1.17 -7.91
N THR A 82 6.21 1.90 -9.01
CA THR A 82 7.20 2.96 -9.21
C THR A 82 6.57 4.32 -8.95
N LEU A 83 7.28 5.12 -8.18
CA LEU A 83 6.89 6.50 -7.93
C LEU A 83 7.83 7.42 -8.70
N ASN A 84 7.25 8.25 -9.56
CA ASN A 84 8.00 9.24 -10.30
C ASN A 84 7.79 10.60 -9.69
N VAL A 85 8.82 11.14 -9.07
CA VAL A 85 8.76 12.43 -8.39
C VAL A 85 9.74 13.36 -9.07
N LYS A 86 9.25 14.50 -9.56
CA LYS A 86 10.07 15.42 -10.35
C LYS A 86 11.06 16.22 -9.53
N GLU A 87 10.65 16.66 -8.35
CA GLU A 87 11.51 17.50 -7.52
C GLU A 87 12.46 16.64 -6.69
N PRO A 88 13.79 16.87 -6.81
CA PRO A 88 14.75 16.04 -6.07
C PRO A 88 14.55 16.02 -4.56
N ALA A 89 14.23 17.16 -3.97
CA ALA A 89 14.00 17.23 -2.52
C ALA A 89 12.79 16.40 -2.11
N GLU A 90 11.74 16.44 -2.89
CA GLU A 90 10.54 15.66 -2.63
C GLU A 90 10.80 14.17 -2.82
N ALA A 91 11.54 13.81 -3.85
CA ALA A 91 11.92 12.42 -4.09
C ALA A 91 12.71 11.86 -2.92
N GLU A 92 13.64 12.65 -2.40
CA GLU A 92 14.46 12.24 -1.26
C GLU A 92 13.63 12.09 0.01
N ARG A 93 12.70 13.02 0.25
CA ARG A 93 11.81 12.94 1.39
C ARG A 93 10.97 11.66 1.35
N VAL A 94 10.37 11.38 0.19
CA VAL A 94 9.52 10.19 0.02
C VAL A 94 10.34 8.92 0.17
N PHE A 95 11.52 8.87 -0.45
CA PHE A 95 12.40 7.72 -0.35
C PHE A 95 12.76 7.43 1.12
N ASN A 96 13.20 8.45 1.84
CA ASN A 96 13.62 8.29 3.22
C ASN A 96 12.45 7.86 4.11
N ALA A 97 11.27 8.43 3.90
CA ALA A 97 10.09 8.09 4.70
C ALA A 97 9.65 6.64 4.46
N LEU A 98 9.66 6.19 3.22
CA LEU A 98 9.29 4.82 2.89
C LEU A 98 10.35 3.83 3.38
N ALA A 99 11.62 4.22 3.36
CA ALA A 99 12.70 3.34 3.78
C ALA A 99 12.77 3.15 5.29
N GLU A 100 12.16 4.02 6.06
CA GLU A 100 12.29 4.03 7.52
C GLU A 100 11.98 2.69 8.17
N LYS A 101 10.94 2.00 7.67
CA LYS A 101 10.58 0.67 8.18
C LYS A 101 10.66 -0.40 7.10
N GLY A 102 11.33 -0.08 6.02
CA GLY A 102 11.43 -0.97 4.88
C GLY A 102 12.85 -1.48 4.66
N THR A 103 13.04 -2.13 3.54
CA THR A 103 14.34 -2.61 3.12
C THR A 103 14.75 -1.88 1.85
N VAL A 104 15.92 -1.29 1.85
CA VAL A 104 16.46 -0.60 0.68
C VAL A 104 17.26 -1.59 -0.15
N ARG A 105 16.80 -1.88 -1.36
CA ARG A 105 17.51 -2.76 -2.27
C ARG A 105 18.55 -2.02 -3.08
N MET A 106 18.23 -0.77 -3.45
CA MET A 106 19.12 0.09 -4.22
C MET A 106 19.04 1.47 -3.62
N PRO A 107 20.14 2.02 -3.08
CA PRO A 107 20.11 3.34 -2.50
C PRO A 107 19.70 4.39 -3.51
N SER A 108 19.03 5.42 -3.02
CA SER A 108 18.71 6.56 -3.85
C SER A 108 20.01 7.19 -4.33
N ALA A 109 20.14 7.32 -5.62
CA ALA A 109 21.33 7.91 -6.21
C ALA A 109 20.95 9.03 -7.12
N ARG A 110 21.77 10.03 -7.15
CA ARG A 110 21.62 11.07 -8.14
C ARG A 110 22.97 11.52 -8.63
N PRO A 111 22.91 12.02 -9.80
CA PRO A 111 21.76 12.13 -10.70
C PRO A 111 21.54 10.92 -11.52
N SER A 112 22.09 9.93 -11.19
CA SER A 112 22.44 9.11 -12.22
C SER A 112 21.84 7.81 -12.24
N LEU A 113 20.69 7.67 -11.95
CA LEU A 113 20.14 6.40 -12.29
C LEU A 113 19.95 6.29 -13.74
N PRO A 114 20.58 5.38 -14.38
CA PRO A 114 20.20 5.10 -15.75
C PRO A 114 18.81 4.53 -15.80
#